data_4ee41dc6d3ed053bebcb4e2c7f72d7a3
#
_entry.id   4ee41dc6d3ed053bebcb4e2c7f72d7a3
#
_cell.length_a   1.000
_cell.length_b   1.000
_cell.length_c   1.000
_cell.angle_alpha   90.00
_cell.angle_beta   90.00
_cell.angle_gamma   90.00
#
_symmetry.space_group_name_H-M   'P 1'
#
loop_
_entity.id
_entity.type
_entity.pdbx_description
1 polymer ?
#
loop_
_entity_poly.entity_id
_entity_poly.type
_entity_poly.pdbx_seq_one_letter_code
_entity_poly.pdbx_strand_id
1 'polypeptide(L)'
;MTLICDSLFGTMTAQSNVMKSDSHWEGLQPHVNSLNLKAILVVDDDQQLASALQWILADENFLVDVAFDGKAALLKVRAHEYDAVICDLKMPRLRGDEFYLQAKEMRPSLADRFIFITGFATDAKIALFLTKHDVKYLVKPFAIQGLINCVKQLLC
;
A
#
# COMPACT_ATOMS: atom_id res chain seq x y z
N MET A 1 -15.42 -36.20 -58.91
CA MET A 1 -14.56 -37.18 -58.21
C MET A 1 -14.60 -36.82 -56.72
N THR A 2 -15.65 -37.20 -56.00
CA THR A 2 -15.82 -38.43 -55.22
C THR A 2 -14.68 -38.61 -54.23
N LEU A 3 -14.91 -38.50 -52.92
CA LEU A 3 -15.51 -39.35 -51.90
C LEU A 3 -15.51 -38.57 -50.58
N ILE A 4 -16.56 -38.33 -49.91
CA ILE A 4 -17.33 -39.09 -48.92
C ILE A 4 -16.45 -39.92 -47.96
N CYS A 5 -16.45 -39.52 -46.71
CA CYS A 5 -16.47 -40.48 -45.61
C CYS A 5 -17.24 -39.92 -44.42
N ASP A 6 -18.31 -40.60 -44.16
CA ASP A 6 -19.28 -40.45 -43.09
C ASP A 6 -18.75 -40.82 -41.70
N SER A 7 -19.45 -40.26 -40.73
CA SER A 7 -19.98 -40.92 -39.52
C SER A 7 -19.03 -41.38 -38.45
N LEU A 8 -19.18 -40.77 -37.29
CA LEU A 8 -19.81 -41.52 -36.18
C LEU A 8 -20.10 -40.55 -35.02
N PHE A 9 -21.35 -40.15 -34.94
CA PHE A 9 -21.94 -39.62 -33.72
C PHE A 9 -21.98 -40.72 -32.65
N GLY A 10 -21.21 -40.59 -31.61
CA GLY A 10 -21.36 -41.35 -30.40
C GLY A 10 -21.94 -40.45 -29.29
N THR A 11 -23.25 -40.48 -29.16
CA THR A 11 -23.94 -39.92 -28.01
C THR A 11 -23.60 -40.73 -26.77
N MET A 12 -22.70 -40.25 -25.96
CA MET A 12 -22.56 -40.75 -24.58
C MET A 12 -23.39 -39.86 -23.65
N THR A 13 -24.55 -40.33 -23.31
CA THR A 13 -25.33 -39.85 -22.16
C THR A 13 -24.61 -40.25 -20.89
N ALA A 14 -23.88 -39.29 -20.28
CA ALA A 14 -23.36 -39.49 -18.95
C ALA A 14 -24.50 -39.30 -17.96
N GLN A 15 -25.00 -40.38 -17.43
CA GLN A 15 -25.87 -40.37 -16.26
C GLN A 15 -25.10 -39.82 -15.08
N SER A 16 -25.56 -38.69 -14.57
CA SER A 16 -25.07 -38.06 -13.35
C SER A 16 -25.51 -38.92 -12.16
N ASN A 17 -24.61 -39.77 -11.68
CA ASN A 17 -24.71 -40.32 -10.33
C ASN A 17 -24.38 -39.20 -9.34
N VAL A 18 -25.42 -38.55 -8.86
CA VAL A 18 -25.34 -37.68 -7.70
C VAL A 18 -25.16 -38.62 -6.48
N MET A 19 -23.92 -38.88 -6.11
CA MET A 19 -23.61 -39.35 -4.77
C MET A 19 -23.94 -38.23 -3.79
N LYS A 20 -25.04 -38.40 -3.07
CA LYS A 20 -25.28 -37.69 -1.81
C LYS A 20 -24.22 -38.16 -0.82
N SER A 21 -23.13 -37.45 -0.72
CA SER A 21 -22.25 -37.55 0.42
C SER A 21 -22.74 -36.53 1.45
N ASP A 22 -23.37 -37.03 2.50
CA ASP A 22 -23.63 -36.27 3.70
C ASP A 22 -22.27 -35.88 4.31
N SER A 23 -21.69 -34.81 3.82
CA SER A 23 -20.46 -34.26 4.35
C SER A 23 -20.79 -33.34 5.52
N HIS A 24 -20.65 -33.88 6.68
CA HIS A 24 -20.72 -33.24 7.99
C HIS A 24 -19.51 -32.31 8.21
N TRP A 25 -19.36 -31.26 7.38
CA TRP A 25 -18.34 -30.25 7.57
C TRP A 25 -18.89 -28.81 7.47
N GLU A 26 -20.16 -28.64 7.83
CA GLU A 26 -20.80 -27.36 8.10
C GLU A 26 -20.34 -26.75 9.44
N GLY A 27 -19.06 -26.79 9.76
CA GLY A 27 -18.57 -26.27 11.04
C GLY A 27 -17.20 -25.60 11.00
N LEU A 28 -16.51 -25.69 9.87
CA LEU A 28 -15.24 -24.99 9.69
C LEU A 28 -15.44 -23.84 8.68
N GLN A 29 -16.19 -22.84 9.08
CA GLN A 29 -15.93 -21.51 8.58
C GLN A 29 -14.46 -21.24 8.92
N PRO A 30 -13.55 -21.09 7.96
CA PRO A 30 -12.29 -20.49 8.30
C PRO A 30 -12.69 -19.14 8.89
N HIS A 31 -12.44 -18.93 10.17
CA HIS A 31 -12.29 -17.60 10.70
C HIS A 31 -11.10 -17.02 9.92
N VAL A 32 -11.34 -16.57 8.70
CA VAL A 32 -10.57 -15.49 8.13
C VAL A 32 -10.85 -14.34 9.10
N ASN A 33 -10.09 -14.31 10.20
CA ASN A 33 -9.76 -13.04 10.77
C ASN A 33 -9.36 -12.23 9.55
N SER A 34 -10.24 -11.37 9.10
CA SER A 34 -9.88 -10.35 8.16
C SER A 34 -8.82 -9.56 8.93
N LEU A 35 -7.56 -9.94 8.70
CA LEU A 35 -6.43 -9.20 9.19
C LEU A 35 -6.64 -7.83 8.58
N ASN A 36 -7.16 -6.91 9.38
CA ASN A 36 -7.35 -5.54 8.97
C ASN A 36 -5.97 -4.89 8.93
N LEU A 37 -5.16 -5.35 7.94
CA LEU A 37 -3.81 -4.91 7.74
C LEU A 37 -3.85 -3.43 7.40
N LYS A 38 -3.02 -2.66 8.07
CA LYS A 38 -2.89 -1.23 7.81
C LYS A 38 -2.11 -1.00 6.53
N ALA A 39 -2.64 -0.12 5.69
CA ALA A 39 -2.06 0.23 4.40
C ALA A 39 -1.17 1.47 4.53
N ILE A 40 0.07 1.36 4.06
CA ILE A 40 1.08 2.43 4.09
C ILE A 40 1.52 2.76 2.67
N LEU A 41 1.60 4.04 2.35
CA LEU A 41 2.22 4.53 1.13
C LEU A 41 3.62 5.07 1.46
N VAL A 42 4.64 4.54 0.80
CA VAL A 42 6.02 5.05 0.85
C VAL A 42 6.29 5.87 -0.40
N VAL A 43 6.73 7.10 -0.23
CA VAL A 43 7.00 8.06 -1.31
C VAL A 43 8.42 8.57 -1.20
N ASP A 44 9.30 8.12 -2.06
CA ASP A 44 10.71 8.54 -2.11
C ASP A 44 11.25 8.33 -3.54
N ASP A 45 11.98 9.30 -4.07
CA ASP A 45 12.59 9.19 -5.40
C ASP A 45 13.85 8.30 -5.39
N ASP A 46 14.40 8.02 -4.23
CA ASP A 46 15.38 6.96 -4.05
C ASP A 46 14.67 5.59 -4.04
N GLN A 47 14.67 4.95 -5.22
CA GLN A 47 14.00 3.67 -5.42
C GLN A 47 14.56 2.55 -4.54
N GLN A 48 15.85 2.59 -4.20
CA GLN A 48 16.49 1.59 -3.34
C GLN A 48 15.98 1.74 -1.91
N LEU A 49 15.94 2.96 -1.39
CA LEU A 49 15.41 3.24 -0.07
C LEU A 49 13.92 2.91 0.02
N ALA A 50 13.12 3.36 -0.95
CA ALA A 50 11.69 3.09 -0.99
C ALA A 50 11.39 1.59 -1.01
N SER A 51 12.12 0.82 -1.84
CA SER A 51 11.97 -0.63 -1.90
C SER A 51 12.41 -1.32 -0.61
N ALA A 52 13.51 -0.88 -0.01
CA ALA A 52 13.95 -1.40 1.28
C ALA A 52 12.90 -1.16 2.39
N LEU A 53 12.33 0.03 2.44
CA LEU A 53 11.26 0.36 3.40
C LEU A 53 10.00 -0.47 3.14
N GLN A 54 9.66 -0.73 1.89
CA GLN A 54 8.54 -1.61 1.53
C GLN A 54 8.73 -3.00 2.14
N TRP A 55 9.90 -3.62 1.96
CA TRP A 55 10.20 -4.94 2.49
C TRP A 55 10.17 -4.97 4.02
N ILE A 56 10.81 -3.99 4.66
CA ILE A 56 10.89 -3.90 6.12
C ILE A 56 9.50 -3.74 6.75
N LEU A 57 8.67 -2.86 6.20
CA LEU A 57 7.32 -2.64 6.71
C LEU A 57 6.37 -3.79 6.40
N ALA A 58 6.56 -4.47 5.27
CA ALA A 58 5.80 -5.68 4.96
C ALA A 58 6.10 -6.82 5.96
N ASP A 59 7.35 -6.95 6.40
CA ASP A 59 7.75 -7.89 7.46
C ASP A 59 7.10 -7.58 8.82
N GLU A 60 6.76 -6.31 9.05
CA GLU A 60 6.01 -5.84 10.22
C GLU A 60 4.47 -5.96 10.07
N ASN A 61 4.01 -6.71 9.07
CA ASN A 61 2.59 -6.98 8.76
C ASN A 61 1.80 -5.73 8.29
N PHE A 62 2.43 -4.82 7.56
CA PHE A 62 1.74 -3.75 6.85
C PHE A 62 1.56 -4.08 5.37
N LEU A 63 0.48 -3.57 4.77
CA LEU A 63 0.34 -3.52 3.31
C LEU A 63 1.06 -2.27 2.81
N VAL A 64 2.03 -2.43 1.93
CA VAL A 64 2.91 -1.31 1.55
C VAL A 64 2.95 -1.10 0.06
N ASP A 65 2.48 0.07 -0.36
CA ASP A 65 2.64 0.60 -1.71
C ASP A 65 3.82 1.56 -1.77
N VAL A 66 4.41 1.67 -2.95
CA VAL A 66 5.54 2.59 -3.21
C VAL A 66 5.20 3.52 -4.35
N ALA A 67 5.58 4.79 -4.22
CA ALA A 67 5.58 5.78 -5.29
C ALA A 67 6.95 6.47 -5.34
N PHE A 68 7.48 6.70 -6.54
CA PHE A 68 8.81 7.26 -6.72
C PHE A 68 8.81 8.76 -7.05
N ASP A 69 7.65 9.38 -7.03
CA ASP A 69 7.47 10.82 -7.11
C ASP A 69 6.09 11.24 -6.57
N GLY A 70 5.95 12.53 -6.30
CA GLY A 70 4.72 13.08 -5.73
C GLY A 70 3.50 12.95 -6.63
N LYS A 71 3.66 12.95 -7.96
CA LYS A 71 2.53 12.79 -8.90
C LYS A 71 2.01 11.36 -8.87
N ALA A 72 2.90 10.38 -8.91
CA ALA A 72 2.53 8.96 -8.75
C ALA A 72 1.86 8.73 -7.40
N ALA A 73 2.37 9.35 -6.33
CA ALA A 73 1.77 9.29 -5.00
C ALA A 73 0.35 9.86 -4.97
N LEU A 74 0.09 11.02 -5.61
CA LEU A 74 -1.25 11.60 -5.70
C LEU A 74 -2.24 10.68 -6.42
N LEU A 75 -1.83 10.03 -7.50
CA LEU A 75 -2.68 9.06 -8.20
C LEU A 75 -3.04 7.89 -7.30
N LYS A 76 -2.09 7.40 -6.50
CA LYS A 76 -2.34 6.32 -5.53
C LYS A 76 -3.29 6.76 -4.42
N VAL A 77 -3.08 7.93 -3.82
CA VAL A 77 -3.98 8.50 -2.79
C VAL A 77 -5.39 8.72 -3.32
N ARG A 78 -5.53 9.05 -4.60
CA ARG A 78 -6.84 9.18 -5.25
C ARG A 78 -7.55 7.84 -5.43
N ALA A 79 -6.80 6.80 -5.78
CA ALA A 79 -7.33 5.48 -6.10
C ALA A 79 -7.54 4.58 -4.88
N HIS A 80 -6.73 4.74 -3.83
CA HIS A 80 -6.69 3.87 -2.66
C HIS A 80 -6.71 4.66 -1.36
N GLU A 81 -7.14 4.00 -0.29
CA GLU A 81 -7.05 4.54 1.06
C GLU A 81 -5.79 4.03 1.75
N TYR A 82 -5.10 4.92 2.45
CA TYR A 82 -3.92 4.60 3.24
C TYR A 82 -4.13 5.04 4.69
N ASP A 83 -3.63 4.21 5.60
CA ASP A 83 -3.64 4.51 7.04
C ASP A 83 -2.46 5.41 7.43
N ALA A 84 -1.36 5.36 6.69
CA ALA A 84 -0.20 6.23 6.85
C ALA A 84 0.52 6.49 5.54
N VAL A 85 1.24 7.60 5.47
CA VAL A 85 2.12 7.98 4.36
C VAL A 85 3.49 8.31 4.91
N ILE A 86 4.52 7.65 4.40
CA ILE A 86 5.93 7.96 4.65
C ILE A 86 6.45 8.68 3.41
N CYS A 87 6.93 9.91 3.55
CA CYS A 87 7.25 10.74 2.40
C CYS A 87 8.58 11.49 2.57
N ASP A 88 9.47 11.40 1.57
CA ASP A 88 10.59 12.32 1.47
C ASP A 88 10.09 13.73 1.11
N LEU A 89 10.64 14.73 1.75
CA LEU A 89 10.33 16.13 1.47
C LEU A 89 10.98 16.64 0.20
N LYS A 90 12.16 16.15 -0.14
CA LYS A 90 12.97 16.69 -1.24
C LYS A 90 12.99 15.73 -2.43
N MET A 91 11.96 15.81 -3.25
CA MET A 91 11.83 15.01 -4.47
C MET A 91 11.77 15.93 -5.71
N PRO A 92 12.19 15.45 -6.90
CA PRO A 92 12.04 16.17 -8.15
C PRO A 92 10.55 16.30 -8.56
N ARG A 93 10.22 17.27 -9.39
CA ARG A 93 8.90 17.54 -9.99
C ARG A 93 7.83 17.99 -9.00
N LEU A 94 7.41 17.16 -8.07
CA LEU A 94 6.49 17.51 -7.01
C LEU A 94 7.14 17.15 -5.67
N ARG A 95 7.41 18.16 -4.87
CA ARG A 95 8.05 18.02 -3.55
C ARG A 95 7.08 17.39 -2.55
N GLY A 96 7.64 16.82 -1.49
CA GLY A 96 6.82 16.17 -0.44
C GLY A 96 5.88 17.12 0.29
N ASP A 97 6.27 18.37 0.51
CA ASP A 97 5.42 19.41 1.11
C ASP A 97 4.25 19.78 0.18
N GLU A 98 4.48 19.92 -1.12
CA GLU A 98 3.43 20.16 -2.11
C GLU A 98 2.49 18.96 -2.26
N PHE A 99 3.05 17.76 -2.27
CA PHE A 99 2.27 16.51 -2.25
C PHE A 99 1.37 16.45 -1.02
N TYR A 100 1.90 16.74 0.17
CA TYR A 100 1.12 16.75 1.41
C TYR A 100 -0.07 17.69 1.33
N LEU A 101 0.13 18.92 0.87
CA LEU A 101 -0.95 19.90 0.77
C LEU A 101 -2.06 19.43 -0.17
N GLN A 102 -1.70 18.88 -1.33
CA GLN A 102 -2.68 18.36 -2.29
C GLN A 102 -3.38 17.08 -1.76
N ALA A 103 -2.64 16.18 -1.12
CA ALA A 103 -3.20 14.98 -0.52
C ALA A 103 -4.18 15.32 0.62
N LYS A 104 -3.85 16.31 1.46
CA LYS A 104 -4.71 16.82 2.53
C LYS A 104 -5.99 17.45 1.98
N GLU A 105 -5.92 18.16 0.86
CA GLU A 105 -7.09 18.73 0.19
C GLU A 105 -8.02 17.63 -0.35
N MET A 106 -7.44 16.60 -0.98
CA MET A 106 -8.19 15.46 -1.51
C MET A 106 -8.77 14.56 -0.42
N ARG A 107 -8.00 14.32 0.65
CA ARG A 107 -8.36 13.44 1.77
C ARG A 107 -7.92 14.08 3.10
N PRO A 108 -8.77 14.91 3.70
CA PRO A 108 -8.44 15.59 4.97
C PRO A 108 -8.07 14.63 6.10
N SER A 109 -8.64 13.44 6.14
CA SER A 109 -8.33 12.40 7.13
C SER A 109 -6.88 11.89 7.07
N LEU A 110 -6.17 12.14 5.96
CA LEU A 110 -4.79 11.74 5.78
C LEU A 110 -3.79 12.76 6.36
N ALA A 111 -4.23 13.97 6.69
CA ALA A 111 -3.36 15.06 7.14
C ALA A 111 -2.52 14.70 8.37
N ASP A 112 -3.09 14.00 9.34
CA ASP A 112 -2.43 13.60 10.57
C ASP A 112 -1.75 12.22 10.46
N ARG A 113 -1.68 11.68 9.25
CA ARG A 113 -1.17 10.34 8.95
C ARG A 113 0.16 10.35 8.20
N PHE A 114 0.82 11.52 8.10
CA PHE A 114 2.12 11.66 7.45
C PHE A 114 3.27 11.50 8.43
N ILE A 115 4.31 10.80 7.97
CA ILE A 115 5.65 10.78 8.56
C ILE A 115 6.61 11.23 7.46
N PHE A 116 7.26 12.37 7.65
CA PHE A 116 8.25 12.84 6.70
C PHE A 116 9.63 12.26 7.00
N ILE A 117 10.38 12.00 5.96
CA ILE A 117 11.80 11.65 6.05
C ILE A 117 12.57 12.75 5.32
N THR A 118 13.56 13.35 5.94
CA THR A 118 14.31 14.43 5.33
C THR A 118 15.78 14.44 5.73
N GLY A 119 16.67 14.67 4.74
CA GLY A 119 18.07 15.01 5.00
C GLY A 119 18.31 16.50 5.23
N PHE A 120 17.28 17.31 5.16
CA PHE A 120 17.38 18.78 5.13
C PHE A 120 16.57 19.48 6.23
N ALA A 121 16.52 18.88 7.41
CA ALA A 121 15.78 19.46 8.54
C ALA A 121 16.28 20.86 8.98
N THR A 122 17.52 21.21 8.63
CA THR A 122 18.12 22.54 8.86
C THR A 122 17.77 23.58 7.79
N ASP A 123 17.14 23.17 6.67
CA ASP A 123 16.63 24.12 5.68
C ASP A 123 15.46 24.91 6.28
N ALA A 124 15.56 26.24 6.26
CA ALA A 124 14.59 27.11 6.93
C ALA A 124 13.15 26.94 6.41
N LYS A 125 12.97 26.66 5.12
CA LYS A 125 11.64 26.43 4.53
C LYS A 125 11.06 25.12 4.98
N ILE A 126 11.88 24.07 5.03
CA ILE A 126 11.48 22.74 5.50
C ILE A 126 11.15 22.82 7.00
N ALA A 127 12.00 23.44 7.81
CA ALA A 127 11.75 23.60 9.24
C ALA A 127 10.44 24.35 9.51
N LEU A 128 10.18 25.43 8.75
CA LEU A 128 8.93 26.18 8.85
C LEU A 128 7.71 25.33 8.48
N PHE A 129 7.80 24.53 7.40
CA PHE A 129 6.72 23.65 6.97
C PHE A 129 6.41 22.61 8.05
N LEU A 130 7.43 21.92 8.57
CA LEU A 130 7.28 20.88 9.59
C LEU A 130 6.63 21.44 10.87
N THR A 131 7.07 22.62 11.33
CA THR A 131 6.50 23.28 12.50
C THR A 131 5.08 23.78 12.27
N LYS A 132 4.83 24.41 11.12
CA LYS A 132 3.51 24.98 10.78
C LYS A 132 2.41 23.91 10.71
N HIS A 133 2.75 22.73 10.25
CA HIS A 133 1.78 21.66 10.04
C HIS A 133 1.77 20.61 11.17
N ASP A 134 2.65 20.75 12.15
CA ASP A 134 2.79 19.84 13.31
C ASP A 134 2.87 18.37 12.88
N VAL A 135 3.64 18.11 11.82
CA VAL A 135 3.78 16.78 11.23
C VAL A 135 4.95 16.02 11.84
N LYS A 136 4.81 14.70 11.92
CA LYS A 136 5.91 13.83 12.37
C LYS A 136 7.00 13.76 11.32
N TYR A 137 8.27 13.76 11.74
CA TYR A 137 9.38 13.59 10.81
C TYR A 137 10.57 12.88 11.43
N LEU A 138 11.40 12.29 10.58
CA LEU A 138 12.68 11.69 10.89
C LEU A 138 13.78 12.32 10.03
N VAL A 139 14.95 12.53 10.61
CA VAL A 139 16.08 13.10 9.89
C VAL A 139 16.99 11.98 9.38
N LYS A 140 17.34 12.03 8.09
CA LYS A 140 18.32 11.10 7.47
C LYS A 140 19.74 11.44 7.96
N PRO A 141 20.56 10.47 8.37
CA PRO A 141 20.27 9.05 8.49
C PRO A 141 19.45 8.74 9.76
N PHE A 142 18.48 7.82 9.67
CA PHE A 142 17.63 7.41 10.79
C PHE A 142 17.76 5.91 11.07
N ALA A 143 17.47 5.53 12.32
CA ALA A 143 17.39 4.12 12.67
C ALA A 143 16.06 3.53 12.17
N ILE A 144 16.11 2.37 11.51
CA ILE A 144 14.91 1.68 11.01
C ILE A 144 13.89 1.42 12.13
N GLN A 145 14.38 1.00 13.30
CA GLN A 145 13.50 0.79 14.46
C GLN A 145 12.78 2.08 14.90
N GLY A 146 13.41 3.23 14.71
CA GLY A 146 12.78 4.53 14.98
C GLY A 146 11.60 4.79 14.04
N LEU A 147 11.74 4.47 12.76
CA LEU A 147 10.66 4.57 11.79
C LEU A 147 9.51 3.61 12.12
N ILE A 148 9.81 2.34 12.38
CA ILE A 148 8.82 1.32 12.74
C ILE A 148 8.02 1.77 13.98
N ASN A 149 8.70 2.26 15.01
CA ASN A 149 8.06 2.76 16.21
C ASN A 149 7.16 3.96 15.92
N CYS A 150 7.61 4.88 15.08
CA CYS A 150 6.84 6.05 14.66
C CYS A 150 5.56 5.65 13.93
N VAL A 151 5.65 4.70 13.01
CA VAL A 151 4.49 4.13 12.28
C VAL A 151 3.53 3.45 13.24
N LYS A 152 4.01 2.59 14.12
CA LYS A 152 3.19 1.89 15.10
C LYS A 152 2.45 2.85 16.04
N GLN A 153 3.12 3.90 16.52
CA GLN A 153 2.49 4.95 17.33
C GLN A 153 1.44 5.75 16.59
N LEU A 154 1.64 5.97 15.28
CA LEU A 154 0.69 6.70 14.45
C LEU A 154 -0.59 5.89 14.19
N LEU A 155 -0.47 4.56 14.14
CA LEU A 155 -1.56 3.64 13.76
C LEU A 155 -2.25 2.94 14.93
N CYS A 156 -1.75 3.17 16.14
CA CYS A 156 -2.38 2.65 17.37
C CYS A 156 -3.66 3.39 17.73
#